data_38e78610ec358124a700a338db9298b6
#
_entry.id   38e78610ec358124a700a338db9298b6
#
_cell.length_a   1.000
_cell.length_b   1.000
_cell.length_c   1.000
_cell.angle_alpha   90.00
_cell.angle_beta   90.00
_cell.angle_gamma   90.00
#
_symmetry.space_group_name_H-M   'P 1'
#
loop_
_entity.id
_entity.type
_entity.pdbx_description
1 polymer ?
#
loop_
_entity_poly.entity_id
_entity_poly.type
_entity_poly.pdbx_seq_one_letter_code
_entity_poly.pdbx_strand_id
1 'polypeptide(L)'
;MGDSIGVIKTDDVFFERIVGLLPMFVMKMENYQVIRTLEVCVKRNLGSERLFDHYILHSIEKNVLRYSVDLYSRMVRALADKGFVEDYVFWDKFAFRYVYDDPKVGRDRTFTHDEAKMLWDSFVYLKLKCPQIDIKEPLI
;
A
#
# COMPACT_ATOMS: atom_id res chain seq x y z
N MET A 1 -35.43 -3.47 -7.90
CA MET A 1 -34.69 -3.82 -6.68
C MET A 1 -33.82 -5.04 -6.86
N GLY A 2 -34.38 -6.18 -7.29
CA GLY A 2 -33.59 -7.35 -7.60
C GLY A 2 -32.51 -7.11 -8.65
N ASP A 3 -32.82 -6.26 -9.61
CA ASP A 3 -31.91 -5.92 -10.70
C ASP A 3 -30.65 -5.19 -10.18
N SER A 4 -30.81 -4.27 -9.24
CA SER A 4 -29.67 -3.55 -8.64
C SER A 4 -28.74 -4.51 -7.90
N ILE A 5 -29.30 -5.46 -7.17
CA ILE A 5 -28.52 -6.47 -6.46
C ILE A 5 -27.81 -7.40 -7.46
N GLY A 6 -28.51 -7.77 -8.54
CA GLY A 6 -27.92 -8.59 -9.60
C GLY A 6 -26.77 -7.90 -10.31
N VAL A 7 -26.92 -6.61 -10.60
CA VAL A 7 -25.88 -5.80 -11.22
C VAL A 7 -24.66 -5.70 -10.31
N ILE A 8 -24.84 -5.47 -9.01
CA ILE A 8 -23.76 -5.40 -8.04
C ILE A 8 -23.02 -6.74 -7.98
N LYS A 9 -23.73 -7.86 -7.92
CA LYS A 9 -23.12 -9.19 -7.93
C LYS A 9 -22.36 -9.46 -9.22
N THR A 10 -22.88 -9.04 -10.35
CA THR A 10 -22.25 -9.20 -11.65
C THR A 10 -20.94 -8.41 -11.69
N ASP A 11 -20.95 -7.17 -11.21
CA ASP A 11 -19.76 -6.35 -11.13
C ASP A 11 -18.71 -6.98 -10.21
N ASP A 12 -19.11 -7.52 -9.06
CA ASP A 12 -18.19 -8.18 -8.13
C ASP A 12 -17.57 -9.44 -8.75
N VAL A 13 -18.36 -10.26 -9.43
CA VAL A 13 -17.85 -11.45 -10.13
C VAL A 13 -16.88 -11.06 -11.24
N PHE A 14 -17.20 -10.02 -11.99
CA PHE A 14 -16.31 -9.50 -13.03
C PHE A 14 -15.00 -9.01 -12.43
N PHE A 15 -15.08 -8.23 -11.35
CA PHE A 15 -13.90 -7.74 -10.65
C PHE A 15 -13.04 -8.87 -10.11
N GLU A 16 -13.65 -9.90 -9.52
CA GLU A 16 -12.90 -11.06 -9.01
C GLU A 16 -12.18 -11.80 -10.12
N ARG A 17 -12.78 -11.92 -11.29
CA ARG A 17 -12.11 -12.54 -12.44
C ARG A 17 -10.90 -11.72 -12.89
N ILE A 18 -11.06 -10.41 -12.97
CA ILE A 18 -9.95 -9.50 -13.32
C ILE A 18 -8.85 -9.62 -12.27
N VAL A 19 -9.21 -9.56 -10.99
CA VAL A 19 -8.27 -9.67 -9.88
C VAL A 19 -7.55 -11.03 -9.91
N GLY A 20 -8.25 -12.11 -10.25
CA GLY A 20 -7.66 -13.44 -10.37
C GLY A 20 -6.61 -13.55 -11.48
N LEU A 21 -6.68 -12.67 -12.48
CA LEU A 21 -5.69 -12.61 -13.55
C LEU A 21 -4.51 -11.67 -13.23
N LEU A 22 -4.66 -10.80 -12.22
CA LEU A 22 -3.65 -9.79 -11.87
C LEU A 22 -2.28 -10.36 -11.51
N PRO A 23 -2.14 -11.54 -10.87
CA PRO A 23 -0.82 -12.07 -10.59
C PRO A 23 0.09 -12.15 -11.81
N MET A 24 -0.48 -12.42 -12.97
CA MET A 24 0.27 -12.48 -14.23
C MET A 24 0.81 -11.11 -14.66
N PHE A 25 0.16 -10.05 -14.22
CA PHE A 25 0.45 -8.68 -14.66
C PHE A 25 1.18 -7.84 -13.60
N VAL A 26 1.03 -8.16 -12.32
CA VAL A 26 1.60 -7.35 -11.23
C VAL A 26 3.12 -7.18 -11.38
N MET A 27 3.81 -8.21 -11.79
CA MET A 27 5.26 -8.15 -12.01
C MET A 27 5.66 -7.19 -13.13
N LYS A 28 4.73 -6.89 -14.04
CA LYS A 28 4.95 -5.97 -15.17
C LYS A 28 4.35 -4.59 -14.92
N MET A 29 3.65 -4.41 -13.82
CA MET A 29 3.03 -3.13 -13.48
C MET A 29 4.07 -2.13 -13.01
N GLU A 30 3.82 -0.87 -13.31
CA GLU A 30 4.55 0.22 -12.69
C GLU A 30 4.09 0.42 -11.24
N ASN A 31 4.92 1.08 -10.44
CA ASN A 31 4.67 1.22 -9.01
C ASN A 31 3.30 1.81 -8.69
N TYR A 32 2.89 2.87 -9.42
CA TYR A 32 1.58 3.48 -9.17
C TYR A 32 0.43 2.53 -9.50
N GLN A 33 0.60 1.65 -10.47
CA GLN A 33 -0.42 0.66 -10.84
C GLN A 33 -0.57 -0.40 -9.77
N VAL A 34 0.54 -0.83 -9.17
CA VAL A 34 0.53 -1.78 -8.05
C VAL A 34 -0.24 -1.20 -6.87
N ILE A 35 0.03 0.05 -6.52
CA ILE A 35 -0.65 0.71 -5.39
C ILE A 35 -2.13 0.94 -5.71
N ARG A 36 -2.45 1.34 -6.92
CA ARG A 36 -3.86 1.47 -7.32
C ARG A 36 -4.60 0.14 -7.24
N THR A 37 -3.96 -0.95 -7.65
CA THR A 37 -4.52 -2.30 -7.51
C THR A 37 -4.78 -2.62 -6.05
N LEU A 38 -3.81 -2.33 -5.19
CA LEU A 38 -3.96 -2.50 -3.74
C LEU A 38 -5.15 -1.70 -3.20
N GLU A 39 -5.24 -0.43 -3.56
CA GLU A 39 -6.34 0.44 -3.11
C GLU A 39 -7.71 -0.11 -3.52
N VAL A 40 -7.84 -0.57 -4.76
CA VAL A 40 -9.10 -1.13 -5.26
C VAL A 40 -9.44 -2.44 -4.53
N CYS A 41 -8.46 -3.32 -4.36
CA CYS A 41 -8.68 -4.58 -3.65
C CYS A 41 -9.11 -4.35 -2.20
N VAL A 42 -8.48 -3.41 -1.52
CA VAL A 42 -8.83 -3.06 -0.14
C VAL A 42 -10.24 -2.47 -0.07
N LYS A 43 -10.53 -1.50 -0.93
CA LYS A 43 -11.82 -0.81 -0.93
C LYS A 43 -12.98 -1.76 -1.21
N ARG A 44 -12.80 -2.71 -2.10
CA ARG A 44 -13.85 -3.66 -2.49
C ARG A 44 -13.77 -5.00 -1.76
N ASN A 45 -12.79 -5.16 -0.89
CA ASN A 45 -12.52 -6.40 -0.19
C ASN A 45 -12.38 -7.58 -1.18
N LEU A 46 -11.58 -7.37 -2.21
CA LEU A 46 -11.33 -8.34 -3.27
C LEU A 46 -9.88 -8.79 -3.26
N GLY A 47 -9.64 -9.90 -3.95
CA GLY A 47 -8.31 -10.45 -4.08
C GLY A 47 -8.00 -11.50 -3.04
N SER A 48 -7.15 -12.45 -3.41
CA SER A 48 -6.70 -13.49 -2.51
C SER A 48 -5.53 -12.98 -1.65
N GLU A 49 -5.29 -13.67 -0.55
CA GLU A 49 -4.08 -13.41 0.25
C GLU A 49 -2.82 -13.68 -0.55
N ARG A 50 -2.86 -14.65 -1.46
CA ARG A 50 -1.74 -14.93 -2.34
C ARG A 50 -1.43 -13.75 -3.26
N LEU A 51 -2.45 -13.11 -3.84
CA LEU A 51 -2.26 -11.91 -4.65
C LEU A 51 -1.55 -10.84 -3.83
N PHE A 52 -2.03 -10.59 -2.62
CA PHE A 52 -1.43 -9.59 -1.75
C PHE A 52 -0.01 -9.98 -1.34
N ASP A 53 0.18 -11.17 -0.74
CA ASP A 53 1.45 -11.56 -0.12
C ASP A 53 2.56 -11.80 -1.13
N HIS A 54 2.26 -12.53 -2.21
CA HIS A 54 3.29 -12.97 -3.14
C HIS A 54 3.53 -12.03 -4.31
N TYR A 55 2.60 -11.12 -4.59
CA TYR A 55 2.71 -10.24 -5.75
C TYR A 55 2.72 -8.76 -5.36
N ILE A 56 1.68 -8.28 -4.69
CA ILE A 56 1.60 -6.86 -4.34
C ILE A 56 2.66 -6.48 -3.30
N LEU A 57 2.68 -7.19 -2.18
CA LEU A 57 3.63 -6.91 -1.10
C LEU A 57 5.07 -7.11 -1.56
N HIS A 58 5.33 -8.15 -2.33
CA HIS A 58 6.67 -8.41 -2.89
C HIS A 58 7.13 -7.25 -3.77
N SER A 59 6.25 -6.74 -4.62
CA SER A 59 6.56 -5.57 -5.46
C SER A 59 6.85 -4.33 -4.62
N ILE A 60 6.07 -4.10 -3.56
CA ILE A 60 6.28 -2.98 -2.65
C ILE A 60 7.65 -3.11 -1.97
N GLU A 61 7.96 -4.26 -1.39
CA GLU A 61 9.24 -4.49 -0.72
C GLU A 61 10.42 -4.22 -1.64
N LYS A 62 10.30 -4.64 -2.89
CA LYS A 62 11.37 -4.47 -3.87
C LYS A 62 11.55 -3.03 -4.32
N ASN A 63 10.50 -2.23 -4.35
CA ASN A 63 10.50 -0.92 -5.02
C ASN A 63 10.16 0.27 -4.13
N VAL A 64 9.74 0.07 -2.89
CA VAL A 64 9.19 1.15 -2.04
C VAL A 64 10.16 2.31 -1.85
N LEU A 65 11.45 2.05 -1.77
CA LEU A 65 12.44 3.12 -1.59
C LEU A 65 12.51 4.07 -2.79
N ARG A 66 11.98 3.67 -3.93
CA ARG A 66 11.93 4.47 -5.15
C ARG A 66 10.60 5.20 -5.35
N TYR A 67 9.64 5.00 -4.47
CA TYR A 67 8.34 5.66 -4.57
C TYR A 67 8.47 7.17 -4.37
N SER A 68 7.61 7.93 -5.05
CA SER A 68 7.39 9.33 -4.68
C SER A 68 6.73 9.39 -3.30
N VAL A 69 6.81 10.53 -2.65
CA VAL A 69 6.17 10.72 -1.34
C VAL A 69 4.66 10.52 -1.43
N ASP A 70 4.04 11.02 -2.49
CA ASP A 70 2.61 10.82 -2.73
C ASP A 70 2.25 9.34 -2.81
N LEU A 71 2.98 8.59 -3.62
CA LEU A 71 2.73 7.17 -3.78
C LEU A 71 2.97 6.39 -2.50
N TYR A 72 4.04 6.72 -1.78
CA TYR A 72 4.35 6.11 -0.49
C TYR A 72 3.22 6.36 0.53
N SER A 73 2.73 7.58 0.60
CA SER A 73 1.62 7.94 1.50
C SER A 73 0.34 7.17 1.18
N ARG A 74 0.05 6.99 -0.11
CA ARG A 74 -1.10 6.20 -0.55
C ARG A 74 -0.94 4.73 -0.15
N MET A 75 0.26 4.18 -0.30
CA MET A 75 0.57 2.81 0.13
C MET A 75 0.32 2.64 1.63
N VAL A 76 0.85 3.53 2.46
CA VAL A 76 0.68 3.48 3.91
C VAL A 76 -0.81 3.50 4.29
N ARG A 77 -1.58 4.39 3.69
CA ARG A 77 -3.03 4.48 3.95
C ARG A 77 -3.78 3.24 3.52
N ALA A 78 -3.45 2.68 2.36
CA ALA A 78 -4.09 1.46 1.87
C ALA A 78 -3.79 0.26 2.78
N LEU A 79 -2.55 0.12 3.23
CA LEU A 79 -2.17 -0.93 4.16
C LEU A 79 -2.84 -0.76 5.53
N ALA A 80 -2.99 0.48 5.98
CA ALA A 80 -3.73 0.79 7.21
C ALA A 80 -5.20 0.37 7.07
N ASP A 81 -5.84 0.70 5.96
CA ASP A 81 -7.23 0.31 5.71
C ASP A 81 -7.40 -1.21 5.62
N LYS A 82 -6.40 -1.89 5.09
CA LYS A 82 -6.39 -3.36 5.05
C LYS A 82 -6.22 -3.97 6.45
N GLY A 83 -5.65 -3.22 7.38
CA GLY A 83 -5.31 -3.76 8.71
C GLY A 83 -4.05 -4.62 8.69
N PHE A 84 -3.10 -4.31 7.82
CA PHE A 84 -1.86 -5.06 7.67
C PHE A 84 -0.89 -4.70 8.79
N VAL A 85 -1.02 -5.36 9.95
CA VAL A 85 -0.32 -4.97 11.19
C VAL A 85 0.68 -6.00 11.70
N GLU A 86 0.60 -7.25 11.26
CA GLU A 86 1.35 -8.34 11.88
C GLU A 86 2.76 -8.51 11.33
N ASP A 87 3.06 -7.95 10.18
CA ASP A 87 4.38 -8.09 9.55
C ASP A 87 5.31 -6.96 9.99
N TYR A 88 5.91 -7.14 11.15
CA TYR A 88 6.87 -6.17 11.70
C TYR A 88 8.12 -6.02 10.83
N VAL A 89 8.52 -7.08 10.15
CA VAL A 89 9.68 -7.04 9.25
C VAL A 89 9.41 -6.10 8.09
N PHE A 90 8.22 -6.16 7.51
CA PHE A 90 7.84 -5.24 6.44
C PHE A 90 7.89 -3.78 6.92
N TRP A 91 7.26 -3.49 8.06
CA TRP A 91 7.20 -2.12 8.57
C TRP A 91 8.58 -1.58 8.93
N ASP A 92 9.37 -2.35 9.68
CA ASP A 92 10.67 -1.90 10.16
C ASP A 92 11.73 -1.83 9.06
N LYS A 93 11.80 -2.84 8.20
CA LYS A 93 12.88 -2.95 7.23
C LYS A 93 12.58 -2.34 5.87
N PHE A 94 11.31 -2.20 5.52
CA PHE A 94 10.95 -1.68 4.21
C PHE A 94 10.21 -0.35 4.31
N ALA A 95 9.07 -0.31 4.99
CA ALA A 95 8.23 0.88 4.99
C ALA A 95 8.87 2.06 5.73
N PHE A 96 9.26 1.89 6.98
CA PHE A 96 9.80 3.00 7.78
C PHE A 96 11.20 3.42 7.31
N ARG A 97 11.94 2.51 6.72
CA ARG A 97 13.24 2.81 6.15
C ARG A 97 13.17 3.85 5.03
N TYR A 98 12.05 3.96 4.37
CA TYR A 98 11.83 4.96 3.32
C TYR A 98 12.18 6.38 3.78
N VAL A 99 11.90 6.71 5.03
CA VAL A 99 12.12 8.05 5.57
C VAL A 99 13.61 8.35 5.71
N TYR A 100 14.43 7.34 5.92
CA TYR A 100 15.84 7.49 6.22
C TYR A 100 16.76 7.26 5.03
N ASP A 101 16.35 6.43 4.08
CA ASP A 101 17.20 6.01 2.97
C ASP A 101 16.72 6.53 1.63
N ASP A 102 17.57 7.29 0.95
CA ASP A 102 17.34 7.68 -0.44
C ASP A 102 18.33 6.92 -1.34
N PRO A 103 17.88 5.89 -2.08
CA PRO A 103 18.76 5.11 -2.94
C PRO A 103 19.35 5.90 -4.10
N LYS A 104 18.76 7.05 -4.45
CA LYS A 104 19.27 7.92 -5.53
C LYS A 104 20.51 8.68 -5.10
N VAL A 105 20.59 9.02 -3.82
CA VAL A 105 21.66 9.86 -3.25
C VAL A 105 22.63 9.05 -2.40
N GLY A 106 22.23 7.85 -1.95
CA GLY A 106 23.02 6.98 -1.09
C GLY A 106 23.17 7.49 0.34
N ARG A 107 22.26 8.33 0.80
CA ARG A 107 22.27 8.91 2.14
C ARG A 107 20.85 9.21 2.60
N ASP A 108 20.72 9.88 3.74
CA ASP A 108 19.42 10.24 4.31
C ASP A 108 18.56 11.01 3.33
N ARG A 109 17.28 10.68 3.32
CA ARG A 109 16.30 11.33 2.46
C ARG A 109 15.97 12.72 2.98
N THR A 110 15.88 13.67 2.07
CA THR A 110 15.44 15.03 2.39
C THR A 110 14.05 15.27 1.81
N PHE A 111 13.22 16.01 2.56
CA PHE A 111 11.85 16.29 2.17
C PHE A 111 11.58 17.78 2.15
N THR A 112 10.71 18.21 1.26
CA THR A 112 10.11 19.54 1.34
C THR A 112 9.16 19.59 2.54
N HIS A 113 8.76 20.80 2.93
CA HIS A 113 7.78 20.96 4.01
C HIS A 113 6.46 20.24 3.70
N ASP A 114 5.97 20.37 2.47
CA ASP A 114 4.72 19.72 2.05
C ASP A 114 4.84 18.19 2.06
N GLU A 115 5.97 17.67 1.60
CA GLU A 115 6.24 16.23 1.64
C GLU A 115 6.30 15.70 3.07
N ALA A 116 7.00 16.41 3.96
CA ALA A 116 7.08 16.04 5.37
C ALA A 116 5.70 16.00 6.01
N LYS A 117 4.84 16.98 5.71
CA LYS A 117 3.47 17.01 6.21
C LYS A 117 2.66 15.82 5.68
N MET A 118 2.79 15.50 4.40
CA MET A 118 2.10 14.37 3.78
C MET A 118 2.50 13.05 4.46
N LEU A 119 3.79 12.86 4.72
CA LEU A 119 4.28 11.68 5.42
C LEU A 119 3.74 11.62 6.84
N TRP A 120 3.81 12.72 7.57
CA TRP A 120 3.33 12.79 8.93
C TRP A 120 1.83 12.46 8.99
N ASP A 121 1.03 13.04 8.10
CA ASP A 121 -0.41 12.76 8.03
C ASP A 121 -0.67 11.26 7.78
N SER A 122 0.10 10.62 6.91
CA SER A 122 -0.07 9.20 6.63
C SER A 122 0.32 8.32 7.82
N PHE A 123 1.35 8.68 8.58
CA PHE A 123 1.74 7.96 9.78
C PHE A 123 0.71 8.15 10.91
N VAL A 124 0.14 9.34 11.05
CA VAL A 124 -0.95 9.59 11.99
C VAL A 124 -2.16 8.72 11.62
N TYR A 125 -2.50 8.67 10.34
CA TYR A 125 -3.58 7.81 9.85
C TYR A 125 -3.32 6.35 10.19
N LEU A 126 -2.11 5.87 9.94
CA LEU A 126 -1.71 4.50 10.28
C LEU A 126 -1.85 4.24 11.78
N LYS A 127 -1.39 5.16 12.62
CA LYS A 127 -1.46 5.04 14.07
C LYS A 127 -2.90 4.95 14.57
N LEU A 128 -3.78 5.76 13.99
CA LEU A 128 -5.20 5.77 14.38
C LEU A 128 -5.92 4.49 13.93
N LYS A 129 -5.62 4.00 12.74
CA LYS A 129 -6.24 2.77 12.22
C LYS A 129 -5.65 1.51 12.82
N CYS A 130 -4.35 1.52 13.06
CA CYS A 130 -3.60 0.33 13.46
C CYS A 130 -2.70 0.66 14.67
N PRO A 131 -3.29 0.88 15.85
CA PRO A 131 -2.49 1.28 17.02
C PRO A 131 -1.48 0.25 17.49
N GLN A 132 -1.57 -0.99 16.99
CA GLN A 132 -0.61 -2.04 17.31
C GLN A 132 0.77 -1.81 16.67
N ILE A 133 0.83 -1.04 15.59
CA ILE A 133 2.09 -0.75 14.93
C ILE A 133 2.85 0.28 15.75
N ASP A 134 4.07 -0.07 16.11
CA ASP A 134 4.97 0.82 16.84
C ASP A 134 5.66 1.77 15.87
N ILE A 135 5.14 2.98 15.79
CA ILE A 135 5.72 4.04 14.97
C ILE A 135 6.63 4.87 15.86
N LYS A 136 7.93 4.71 15.68
CA LYS A 136 8.93 5.37 16.51
C LYS A 136 9.05 6.85 16.19
N GLU A 137 9.41 7.65 17.20
CA GLU A 137 9.90 9.01 16.98
C GLU A 137 11.18 8.93 16.13
N PRO A 138 11.42 9.89 15.22
CA PRO A 138 10.67 11.11 14.97
C PRO A 138 9.63 11.03 13.85
N LEU A 139 9.15 9.83 13.48
CA LEU A 139 8.17 9.67 12.40
C LEU A 139 6.81 10.28 12.78
N ILE A 140 6.56 10.33 14.00
CA ILE A 140 5.40 10.94 14.60
C ILE A 140 5.83 11.81 15.78
#